data_a2711e0e984978a86c705bc9ea593788
#
_entry.id   a2711e0e984978a86c705bc9ea593788
#
_cell.length_a   1.000
_cell.length_b   1.000
_cell.length_c   1.000
_cell.angle_alpha   90.00
_cell.angle_beta   90.00
_cell.angle_gamma   90.00
#
_symmetry.space_group_name_H-M   'P 1'
#
loop_
_entity.id
_entity.type
_entity.pdbx_description
1 polymer ?
#
loop_
_entity_poly.entity_id
_entity_poly.type
_entity_poly.pdbx_seq_one_letter_code
_entity_poly.pdbx_strand_id
1 'polypeptide(L)'
;MNFINRFMRLFRRRTVNIGPDVQLLGNTVIGCDCSFSARVIFSNSIIGDYSYVNYNSIIHCCHIGKFCSIGPNVVAGLGNHPVEKNVTTSPRLFLKGKFLLEDRYDQFAIVTIGNDVWIGANVTIVNGVTIGDGAVIGANSIVTKDIPPYSIYGGVPAKCIRMRFEQNQIDFLLKLKWWNMDEEWIRSNSLLFSDVNCLMEKYGISL
;
A
#
# COMPACT_ATOMS: atom_id res chain seq x y z
N MET A 1 29.22 -0.91 -9.36
CA MET A 1 28.10 -1.53 -8.60
C MET A 1 28.49 -2.98 -8.37
N ASN A 2 28.96 -3.29 -7.17
CA ASN A 2 29.77 -4.48 -6.87
C ASN A 2 28.99 -5.79 -7.00
N PHE A 3 29.58 -6.75 -7.71
CA PHE A 3 29.13 -8.14 -7.89
C PHE A 3 28.78 -8.85 -6.56
N ILE A 4 29.41 -8.47 -5.46
CA ILE A 4 29.21 -8.98 -4.09
C ILE A 4 27.80 -8.65 -3.58
N ASN A 5 27.25 -7.47 -3.86
CA ASN A 5 25.89 -7.09 -3.44
C ASN A 5 24.77 -7.85 -4.18
N ARG A 6 25.06 -8.36 -5.39
CA ARG A 6 24.12 -9.20 -6.13
C ARG A 6 24.07 -10.63 -5.59
N PHE A 7 25.23 -11.13 -5.09
CA PHE A 7 25.33 -12.50 -4.52
C PHE A 7 24.70 -12.58 -3.12
N MET A 8 24.83 -11.53 -2.28
CA MET A 8 24.20 -11.49 -0.96
C MET A 8 22.66 -11.39 -1.01
N ARG A 9 22.09 -10.82 -2.08
CA ARG A 9 20.63 -10.84 -2.33
C ARG A 9 20.08 -12.25 -2.56
N LEU A 10 20.89 -13.19 -3.01
CA LEU A 10 20.49 -14.59 -3.28
C LEU A 10 20.32 -15.46 -2.03
N PHE A 11 20.86 -15.03 -0.86
CA PHE A 11 20.79 -15.77 0.40
C PHE A 11 19.86 -15.16 1.45
N ARG A 12 19.11 -14.08 1.12
CA ARG A 12 18.11 -13.54 2.03
C ARG A 12 16.96 -14.56 2.12
N ARG A 13 16.83 -15.23 3.27
CA ARG A 13 15.64 -16.05 3.56
C ARG A 13 14.43 -15.11 3.47
N ARG A 14 13.61 -15.27 2.43
CA ARG A 14 12.30 -14.63 2.36
C ARG A 14 11.43 -15.26 3.44
N THR A 15 11.31 -14.60 4.57
CA THR A 15 10.34 -14.99 5.58
C THR A 15 9.02 -14.32 5.23
N VAL A 16 8.06 -15.13 4.80
CA VAL A 16 6.67 -14.69 4.60
C VAL A 16 5.82 -15.49 5.57
N ASN A 17 5.17 -14.80 6.50
CA ASN A 17 4.26 -15.43 7.45
C ASN A 17 2.85 -15.44 6.89
N ILE A 18 2.27 -16.61 6.72
CA ILE A 18 0.93 -16.78 6.17
C ILE A 18 0.04 -17.42 7.23
N GLY A 19 -0.96 -16.68 7.68
CA GLY A 19 -1.96 -17.14 8.63
C GLY A 19 -2.96 -18.13 8.02
N PRO A 20 -3.86 -18.69 8.83
CA PRO A 20 -4.85 -19.63 8.35
C PRO A 20 -5.83 -18.98 7.36
N ASP A 21 -6.29 -19.79 6.39
CA ASP A 21 -7.28 -19.39 5.39
C ASP A 21 -6.92 -18.17 4.52
N VAL A 22 -5.62 -17.88 4.41
CA VAL A 22 -5.11 -16.84 3.49
C VAL A 22 -5.19 -17.36 2.05
N GLN A 23 -5.71 -16.53 1.15
CA GLN A 23 -5.79 -16.82 -0.27
C GLN A 23 -4.89 -15.85 -1.04
N LEU A 24 -3.84 -16.37 -1.67
CA LEU A 24 -2.96 -15.65 -2.58
C LEU A 24 -3.33 -16.06 -4.01
N LEU A 25 -3.90 -15.13 -4.79
CA LEU A 25 -4.54 -15.45 -6.07
C LEU A 25 -3.97 -14.62 -7.22
N GLY A 26 -3.97 -15.20 -8.41
CA GLY A 26 -3.56 -14.52 -9.64
C GLY A 26 -2.07 -14.12 -9.64
N ASN A 27 -1.77 -13.02 -10.31
CA ASN A 27 -0.40 -12.49 -10.43
C ASN A 27 -0.01 -11.70 -9.17
N THR A 28 0.39 -12.42 -8.12
CA THR A 28 0.74 -11.85 -6.82
C THR A 28 2.25 -11.88 -6.61
N VAL A 29 2.84 -10.74 -6.19
CA VAL A 29 4.26 -10.60 -5.85
C VAL A 29 4.40 -10.14 -4.41
N ILE A 30 5.18 -10.88 -3.62
CA ILE A 30 5.37 -10.62 -2.19
C ILE A 30 6.84 -10.38 -1.90
N GLY A 31 7.12 -9.28 -1.21
CA GLY A 31 8.45 -8.90 -0.72
C GLY A 31 8.95 -9.80 0.42
N CYS A 32 10.09 -9.43 0.99
CA CYS A 32 10.69 -10.12 2.13
C CYS A 32 10.02 -9.66 3.43
N ASP A 33 9.98 -10.56 4.42
CA ASP A 33 9.49 -10.28 5.78
C ASP A 33 8.08 -9.70 5.83
N CYS A 34 7.23 -10.13 4.88
CA CYS A 34 5.81 -9.79 4.86
C CYS A 34 5.00 -10.75 5.73
N SER A 35 3.86 -10.27 6.24
CA SER A 35 2.93 -11.16 6.94
C SER A 35 1.47 -10.92 6.55
N PHE A 36 0.72 -12.01 6.47
CA PHE A 36 -0.69 -12.04 6.21
C PHE A 36 -1.39 -12.75 7.36
N SER A 37 -2.26 -12.06 8.07
CA SER A 37 -3.06 -12.65 9.13
C SER A 37 -4.20 -13.52 8.57
N ALA A 38 -4.98 -14.15 9.45
CA ALA A 38 -6.03 -15.07 9.05
C ALA A 38 -7.06 -14.49 8.06
N ARG A 39 -7.50 -15.31 7.11
CA ARG A 39 -8.59 -15.00 6.17
C ARG A 39 -8.37 -13.77 5.30
N VAL A 40 -7.12 -13.44 5.00
CA VAL A 40 -6.80 -12.40 4.00
C VAL A 40 -6.96 -12.97 2.61
N ILE A 41 -7.62 -12.21 1.72
CA ILE A 41 -7.64 -12.46 0.27
C ILE A 41 -6.74 -11.41 -0.37
N PHE A 42 -5.65 -11.85 -0.99
CA PHE A 42 -4.68 -10.99 -1.65
C PHE A 42 -4.51 -11.46 -3.10
N SER A 43 -4.97 -10.67 -4.06
CA SER A 43 -5.07 -11.12 -5.45
C SER A 43 -4.61 -10.06 -6.45
N ASN A 44 -3.89 -10.48 -7.51
CA ASN A 44 -3.37 -9.63 -8.57
C ASN A 44 -2.65 -8.39 -8.03
N SER A 45 -1.88 -8.53 -6.96
CA SER A 45 -1.35 -7.43 -6.17
C SER A 45 0.12 -7.62 -5.83
N ILE A 46 0.79 -6.51 -5.56
CA ILE A 46 2.20 -6.47 -5.15
C ILE A 46 2.28 -5.89 -3.76
N ILE A 47 3.13 -6.46 -2.89
CA ILE A 47 3.44 -5.90 -1.57
C ILE A 47 4.96 -5.89 -1.36
N GLY A 48 5.48 -4.74 -0.94
CA GLY A 48 6.89 -4.53 -0.64
C GLY A 48 7.32 -5.09 0.71
N ASP A 49 8.64 -5.13 0.91
CA ASP A 49 9.29 -5.72 2.08
C ASP A 49 8.76 -5.11 3.40
N TYR A 50 8.75 -5.90 4.48
CA TYR A 50 8.39 -5.49 5.85
C TYR A 50 6.95 -4.99 6.03
N SER A 51 6.07 -5.27 5.07
CA SER A 51 4.67 -4.88 5.12
C SER A 51 3.79 -6.01 5.64
N TYR A 52 2.67 -5.67 6.25
CA TYR A 52 1.72 -6.68 6.67
C TYR A 52 0.27 -6.32 6.35
N VAL A 53 -0.55 -7.36 6.19
CA VAL A 53 -1.99 -7.27 5.99
C VAL A 53 -2.69 -8.05 7.10
N ASN A 54 -3.52 -7.36 7.87
CA ASN A 54 -4.21 -7.97 8.99
C ASN A 54 -5.50 -8.69 8.54
N TYR A 55 -6.09 -9.44 9.46
CA TYR A 55 -7.14 -10.42 9.23
C TYR A 55 -8.39 -9.87 8.51
N ASN A 56 -9.07 -10.76 7.76
CA ASN A 56 -10.30 -10.50 7.02
C ASN A 56 -10.20 -9.41 5.93
N SER A 57 -8.99 -9.00 5.53
CA SER A 57 -8.82 -7.96 4.52
C SER A 57 -8.89 -8.55 3.10
N ILE A 58 -9.46 -7.78 2.18
CA ILE A 58 -9.58 -8.12 0.76
C ILE A 58 -8.81 -7.08 -0.04
N ILE A 59 -7.69 -7.49 -0.61
CA ILE A 59 -6.78 -6.63 -1.39
C ILE A 59 -6.73 -7.18 -2.81
N HIS A 60 -7.20 -6.39 -3.76
CA HIS A 60 -7.23 -6.77 -5.17
C HIS A 60 -6.67 -5.64 -6.05
N CYS A 61 -5.88 -5.97 -7.07
CA CYS A 61 -5.29 -4.99 -7.98
C CYS A 61 -4.60 -3.84 -7.24
N CYS A 62 -3.76 -4.14 -6.24
CA CYS A 62 -3.07 -3.15 -5.43
C CYS A 62 -1.55 -3.26 -5.56
N HIS A 63 -0.87 -2.12 -5.64
CA HIS A 63 0.57 -2.01 -5.46
C HIS A 63 0.85 -1.36 -4.10
N ILE A 64 1.38 -2.12 -3.16
CA ILE A 64 1.67 -1.69 -1.79
C ILE A 64 3.19 -1.61 -1.63
N GLY A 65 3.67 -0.49 -1.12
CA GLY A 65 5.09 -0.25 -0.83
C GLY A 65 5.61 -1.04 0.35
N LYS A 66 6.77 -0.62 0.86
CA LYS A 66 7.47 -1.23 1.99
C LYS A 66 7.01 -0.64 3.32
N PHE A 67 7.19 -1.40 4.40
CA PHE A 67 6.89 -0.97 5.78
C PHE A 67 5.45 -0.53 6.01
N CYS A 68 4.51 -1.02 5.19
CA CYS A 68 3.09 -0.69 5.32
C CYS A 68 2.40 -1.52 6.38
N SER A 69 1.52 -0.85 7.13
CA SER A 69 0.70 -1.44 8.19
C SER A 69 -0.77 -1.42 7.76
N ILE A 70 -1.29 -2.54 7.27
CA ILE A 70 -2.68 -2.66 6.84
C ILE A 70 -3.50 -3.31 7.95
N GLY A 71 -4.46 -2.56 8.49
CA GLY A 71 -5.35 -3.00 9.56
C GLY A 71 -6.31 -4.11 9.15
N PRO A 72 -7.12 -4.60 10.09
CA PRO A 72 -8.11 -5.64 9.80
C PRO A 72 -9.31 -5.10 9.01
N ASN A 73 -9.97 -6.01 8.28
CA ASN A 73 -11.18 -5.72 7.51
C ASN A 73 -10.99 -4.59 6.48
N VAL A 74 -9.78 -4.41 5.95
CA VAL A 74 -9.52 -3.44 4.88
C VAL A 74 -9.95 -4.02 3.55
N VAL A 75 -10.68 -3.22 2.76
CA VAL A 75 -11.11 -3.58 1.41
C VAL A 75 -10.51 -2.59 0.42
N ALA A 76 -9.70 -3.07 -0.54
CA ALA A 76 -9.05 -2.21 -1.52
C ALA A 76 -9.09 -2.81 -2.93
N GLY A 77 -9.28 -1.95 -3.93
CA GLY A 77 -9.15 -2.28 -5.34
C GLY A 77 -10.26 -3.16 -5.92
N LEU A 78 -11.44 -3.19 -5.30
CA LEU A 78 -12.61 -3.87 -5.89
C LEU A 78 -13.08 -3.12 -7.13
N GLY A 79 -13.53 -3.89 -8.13
CA GLY A 79 -13.88 -3.37 -9.44
C GLY A 79 -15.03 -2.35 -9.44
N ASN A 80 -15.00 -1.47 -10.43
CA ASN A 80 -16.03 -0.49 -10.70
C ASN A 80 -17.02 -1.00 -11.76
N HIS A 81 -18.19 -0.37 -11.77
CA HIS A 81 -19.18 -0.51 -12.83
C HIS A 81 -19.31 0.80 -13.61
N PRO A 82 -19.59 0.76 -14.92
CA PRO A 82 -19.78 1.98 -15.70
C PRO A 82 -21.10 2.66 -15.29
N VAL A 83 -21.00 3.92 -14.85
CA VAL A 83 -22.15 4.67 -14.32
C VAL A 83 -22.49 5.94 -15.11
N GLU A 84 -21.58 6.41 -16.00
CA GLU A 84 -21.74 7.71 -16.65
C GLU A 84 -22.48 7.65 -17.99
N LYS A 85 -22.12 6.69 -18.86
CA LYS A 85 -22.60 6.61 -20.24
C LYS A 85 -23.40 5.34 -20.55
N ASN A 86 -23.22 4.31 -19.74
CA ASN A 86 -23.86 3.04 -19.98
C ASN A 86 -25.32 3.08 -19.47
N VAL A 87 -26.24 2.55 -20.28
CA VAL A 87 -27.66 2.42 -19.89
C VAL A 87 -27.85 1.49 -18.70
N THR A 88 -26.93 0.57 -18.50
CA THR A 88 -26.96 -0.41 -17.40
C THR A 88 -25.58 -0.56 -16.76
N THR A 89 -25.57 -0.81 -15.47
CA THR A 89 -24.36 -1.17 -14.71
C THR A 89 -24.08 -2.68 -14.71
N SER A 90 -24.92 -3.49 -15.37
CA SER A 90 -24.77 -4.94 -15.37
C SER A 90 -23.55 -5.40 -16.20
N PRO A 91 -22.62 -6.19 -15.61
CA PRO A 91 -21.46 -6.70 -16.33
C PRO A 91 -21.83 -7.59 -17.52
N ARG A 92 -23.04 -8.11 -17.56
CA ARG A 92 -23.54 -8.89 -18.70
C ARG A 92 -23.54 -8.14 -20.02
N LEU A 93 -23.55 -6.80 -19.98
CA LEU A 93 -23.62 -5.93 -21.14
C LEU A 93 -22.39 -5.05 -21.36
N PHE A 94 -21.32 -5.28 -20.60
CA PHE A 94 -20.03 -4.63 -20.86
C PHE A 94 -18.83 -5.58 -20.74
N LEU A 95 -19.00 -6.80 -20.23
CA LEU A 95 -17.96 -7.83 -20.23
C LEU A 95 -18.27 -8.93 -21.23
N LYS A 96 -17.22 -9.55 -21.74
CA LYS A 96 -17.30 -10.73 -22.61
C LYS A 96 -18.15 -11.82 -21.96
N GLY A 97 -19.05 -12.39 -22.72
CA GLY A 97 -19.93 -13.45 -22.24
C GLY A 97 -21.12 -13.70 -23.16
N LYS A 98 -22.31 -13.87 -22.58
CA LYS A 98 -23.51 -14.24 -23.34
C LYS A 98 -23.90 -13.24 -24.43
N PHE A 99 -23.70 -11.94 -24.19
CA PHE A 99 -24.21 -10.87 -25.07
C PHE A 99 -23.09 -10.12 -25.81
N LEU A 100 -21.83 -10.24 -25.38
CA LEU A 100 -20.68 -9.57 -25.98
C LEU A 100 -19.56 -10.56 -26.27
N LEU A 101 -18.86 -10.33 -27.39
CA LEU A 101 -17.72 -11.15 -27.80
C LEU A 101 -16.39 -10.68 -27.20
N GLU A 102 -16.34 -9.46 -26.68
CA GLU A 102 -15.17 -8.83 -26.10
C GLU A 102 -15.54 -7.94 -24.89
N ASP A 103 -14.59 -7.65 -24.01
CA ASP A 103 -14.76 -6.70 -22.92
C ASP A 103 -14.78 -5.27 -23.50
N ARG A 104 -15.71 -4.44 -23.02
CA ARG A 104 -15.87 -3.02 -23.39
C ARG A 104 -15.68 -2.06 -22.22
N TYR A 105 -15.29 -2.57 -21.07
CA TYR A 105 -15.03 -1.77 -19.89
C TYR A 105 -13.99 -2.44 -19.02
N ASP A 106 -12.96 -1.68 -18.64
CA ASP A 106 -11.99 -2.13 -17.65
C ASP A 106 -12.53 -1.82 -16.24
N GLN A 107 -12.82 -2.88 -15.50
CA GLN A 107 -13.37 -2.75 -14.16
C GLN A 107 -12.31 -2.38 -13.11
N PHE A 108 -11.04 -2.62 -13.40
CA PHE A 108 -9.96 -2.57 -12.40
C PHE A 108 -8.92 -1.54 -12.78
N ALA A 109 -8.78 -0.50 -11.96
CA ALA A 109 -7.63 0.39 -11.95
C ALA A 109 -6.78 0.10 -10.71
N ILE A 110 -5.46 0.14 -10.86
CA ILE A 110 -4.54 -0.19 -9.77
C ILE A 110 -4.68 0.83 -8.65
N VAL A 111 -4.88 0.34 -7.43
CA VAL A 111 -4.70 1.14 -6.21
C VAL A 111 -3.22 1.15 -5.87
N THR A 112 -2.63 2.33 -5.73
CA THR A 112 -1.23 2.49 -5.35
C THR A 112 -1.13 2.98 -3.91
N ILE A 113 -0.44 2.22 -3.07
CA ILE A 113 -0.16 2.56 -1.67
C ILE A 113 1.35 2.69 -1.53
N GLY A 114 1.82 3.87 -1.17
CA GLY A 114 3.24 4.19 -0.99
C GLY A 114 3.90 3.38 0.11
N ASN A 115 5.03 3.85 0.58
CA ASN A 115 5.81 3.22 1.64
C ASN A 115 5.44 3.83 3.01
N ASP A 116 5.64 3.09 4.11
CA ASP A 116 5.37 3.57 5.48
C ASP A 116 3.92 4.06 5.68
N VAL A 117 2.96 3.47 4.95
CA VAL A 117 1.55 3.84 5.06
C VAL A 117 0.88 3.03 6.17
N TRP A 118 0.11 3.72 7.00
CA TRP A 118 -0.76 3.06 7.99
C TRP A 118 -2.23 3.20 7.60
N ILE A 119 -2.89 2.07 7.39
CA ILE A 119 -4.32 1.98 7.13
C ILE A 119 -5.00 1.36 8.34
N GLY A 120 -5.91 2.10 8.95
CA GLY A 120 -6.69 1.67 10.10
C GLY A 120 -7.69 0.55 9.77
N ALA A 121 -8.35 0.04 10.79
CA ALA A 121 -9.35 -1.02 10.64
C ALA A 121 -10.60 -0.55 9.85
N ASN A 122 -11.23 -1.48 9.12
CA ASN A 122 -12.50 -1.25 8.40
C ASN A 122 -12.41 -0.11 7.35
N VAL A 123 -11.25 0.10 6.75
CA VAL A 123 -11.07 1.11 5.70
C VAL A 123 -11.45 0.52 4.36
N THR A 124 -12.18 1.30 3.55
CA THR A 124 -12.44 0.97 2.14
C THR A 124 -11.70 1.95 1.24
N ILE A 125 -10.95 1.44 0.26
CA ILE A 125 -10.22 2.23 -0.73
C ILE A 125 -10.80 1.91 -2.10
N VAL A 126 -11.34 2.95 -2.76
CA VAL A 126 -11.92 2.75 -4.09
C VAL A 126 -10.82 2.54 -5.13
N ASN A 127 -11.21 1.96 -6.23
CA ASN A 127 -10.39 1.61 -7.37
C ASN A 127 -9.63 2.84 -7.94
N GLY A 128 -8.35 2.67 -8.32
CA GLY A 128 -7.54 3.69 -8.96
C GLY A 128 -6.97 4.79 -8.04
N VAL A 129 -7.20 4.73 -6.74
CA VAL A 129 -6.69 5.71 -5.78
C VAL A 129 -5.19 5.52 -5.53
N THR A 130 -4.49 6.64 -5.38
CA THR A 130 -3.09 6.69 -4.93
C THR A 130 -2.99 7.24 -3.51
N ILE A 131 -2.33 6.51 -2.61
CA ILE A 131 -2.00 6.92 -1.24
C ILE A 131 -0.49 7.14 -1.15
N GLY A 132 -0.08 8.36 -0.83
CA GLY A 132 1.33 8.77 -0.77
C GLY A 132 2.11 8.15 0.38
N ASP A 133 3.44 8.17 0.28
CA ASP A 133 4.35 7.65 1.30
C ASP A 133 4.05 8.27 2.68
N GLY A 134 4.13 7.46 3.72
CA GLY A 134 3.96 7.91 5.09
C GLY A 134 2.54 8.39 5.47
N ALA A 135 1.54 8.24 4.60
CA ALA A 135 0.17 8.63 4.91
C ALA A 135 -0.47 7.73 5.97
N VAL A 136 -1.44 8.27 6.69
CA VAL A 136 -2.23 7.56 7.70
C VAL A 136 -3.71 7.69 7.36
N ILE A 137 -4.41 6.56 7.31
CA ILE A 137 -5.85 6.50 7.10
C ILE A 137 -6.52 6.03 8.38
N GLY A 138 -7.34 6.88 8.98
CA GLY A 138 -8.10 6.57 10.19
C GLY A 138 -9.08 5.42 9.98
N ALA A 139 -9.33 4.66 11.03
CA ALA A 139 -10.28 3.54 10.98
C ALA A 139 -11.70 3.99 10.54
N ASN A 140 -12.45 3.07 9.93
CA ASN A 140 -13.80 3.28 9.41
C ASN A 140 -13.90 4.36 8.31
N SER A 141 -12.82 4.62 7.56
CA SER A 141 -12.80 5.62 6.48
C SER A 141 -13.11 5.01 5.12
N ILE A 142 -13.67 5.83 4.23
CA ILE A 142 -13.82 5.50 2.80
C ILE A 142 -12.98 6.46 1.98
N VAL A 143 -11.89 5.95 1.40
CA VAL A 143 -10.95 6.72 0.58
C VAL A 143 -11.44 6.73 -0.86
N THR A 144 -11.86 7.88 -1.35
CA THR A 144 -12.44 8.07 -2.69
C THR A 144 -11.60 8.94 -3.61
N LYS A 145 -10.49 9.49 -3.11
CA LYS A 145 -9.56 10.38 -3.85
C LYS A 145 -8.14 10.12 -3.38
N ASP A 146 -7.18 10.57 -4.17
CA ASP A 146 -5.77 10.48 -3.85
C ASP A 146 -5.43 11.18 -2.53
N ILE A 147 -4.49 10.59 -1.80
CA ILE A 147 -4.05 11.03 -0.48
C ILE A 147 -2.58 11.48 -0.59
N PRO A 148 -2.27 12.74 -0.26
CA PRO A 148 -0.89 13.23 -0.27
C PRO A 148 0.02 12.51 0.72
N PRO A 149 1.35 12.49 0.46
CA PRO A 149 2.32 11.92 1.39
C PRO A 149 2.25 12.58 2.78
N TYR A 150 2.52 11.79 3.82
CA TYR A 150 2.57 12.23 5.23
C TYR A 150 1.33 12.99 5.72
N SER A 151 0.19 12.79 5.08
CA SER A 151 -1.09 13.34 5.54
C SER A 151 -1.90 12.30 6.34
N ILE A 152 -2.73 12.79 7.25
CA ILE A 152 -3.67 12.00 8.03
C ILE A 152 -5.07 12.29 7.51
N TYR A 153 -5.74 11.25 7.04
CA TYR A 153 -7.09 11.32 6.50
C TYR A 153 -8.05 10.45 7.32
N GLY A 154 -9.32 10.85 7.37
CA GLY A 154 -10.35 10.06 8.05
C GLY A 154 -11.76 10.45 7.65
N GLY A 155 -12.72 9.57 7.94
CA GLY A 155 -14.16 9.80 7.72
C GLY A 155 -14.71 9.23 6.42
N VAL A 156 -15.99 9.52 6.15
CA VAL A 156 -16.79 9.01 5.03
C VAL A 156 -17.48 10.18 4.32
N PRO A 157 -17.01 10.60 3.13
CA PRO A 157 -15.73 10.23 2.52
C PRO A 157 -14.54 10.77 3.31
N ALA A 158 -13.37 10.13 3.18
CA ALA A 158 -12.16 10.53 3.88
C ALA A 158 -11.73 11.95 3.49
N LYS A 159 -11.41 12.76 4.50
CA LYS A 159 -10.91 14.14 4.35
C LYS A 159 -9.63 14.31 5.14
N CYS A 160 -8.80 15.26 4.72
CA CYS A 160 -7.59 15.62 5.42
C CYS A 160 -7.93 16.16 6.83
N ILE A 161 -7.30 15.57 7.83
CA ILE A 161 -7.38 16.02 9.23
C ILE A 161 -6.21 16.94 9.51
N ARG A 162 -4.98 16.51 9.18
CA ARG A 162 -3.75 17.30 9.30
C ARG A 162 -2.58 16.59 8.60
N MET A 163 -1.47 17.26 8.47
CA MET A 163 -0.20 16.65 8.13
C MET A 163 0.43 15.98 9.36
N ARG A 164 1.28 14.96 9.16
CA ARG A 164 2.04 14.31 10.24
C ARG A 164 3.14 15.23 10.77
N PHE A 165 3.78 15.96 9.88
CA PHE A 165 5.00 16.74 10.09
C PHE A 165 4.89 18.12 9.43
N GLU A 166 5.83 19.01 9.74
CA GLU A 166 6.03 20.26 9.01
C GLU A 166 6.55 20.02 7.59
N GLN A 167 6.36 20.97 6.68
CA GLN A 167 6.68 20.77 5.26
C GLN A 167 8.15 20.46 5.02
N ASN A 168 9.09 21.12 5.71
CA ASN A 168 10.53 20.86 5.59
C ASN A 168 10.91 19.43 6.05
N GLN A 169 10.23 18.90 7.06
CA GLN A 169 10.41 17.53 7.53
C GLN A 169 9.87 16.51 6.51
N ILE A 170 8.73 16.81 5.90
CA ILE A 170 8.14 16.00 4.82
C ILE A 170 9.08 15.96 3.62
N ASP A 171 9.57 17.12 3.17
CA ASP A 171 10.48 17.21 2.03
C ASP A 171 11.79 16.44 2.28
N PHE A 172 12.33 16.54 3.50
CA PHE A 172 13.48 15.77 3.93
C PHE A 172 13.21 14.26 3.86
N LEU A 173 12.12 13.76 4.45
CA LEU A 173 11.78 12.35 4.47
C LEU A 173 11.52 11.78 3.08
N LEU A 174 10.86 12.54 2.21
CA LEU A 174 10.62 12.17 0.81
C LEU A 174 11.92 12.13 -0.02
N LYS A 175 12.92 12.93 0.35
CA LYS A 175 14.24 12.91 -0.26
C LYS A 175 15.11 11.78 0.29
N LEU A 176 15.11 11.56 1.59
CA LEU A 176 15.86 10.50 2.28
C LEU A 176 15.42 9.10 1.83
N LYS A 177 14.12 8.88 1.67
CA LYS A 177 13.50 7.58 1.30
C LYS A 177 14.09 6.43 2.11
N TRP A 178 14.08 6.55 3.43
CA TRP A 178 14.72 5.63 4.37
C TRP A 178 14.31 4.15 4.16
N TRP A 179 13.11 3.89 3.64
CA TRP A 179 12.62 2.56 3.29
C TRP A 179 13.40 1.88 2.16
N ASN A 180 14.28 2.60 1.46
CA ASN A 180 15.17 2.07 0.43
C ASN A 180 16.58 1.80 0.93
N MET A 181 16.90 2.18 2.17
CA MET A 181 18.16 1.88 2.81
C MET A 181 18.26 0.39 3.14
N ASP A 182 19.47 -0.12 3.30
CA ASP A 182 19.68 -1.50 3.72
C ASP A 182 19.38 -1.71 5.20
N GLU A 183 19.27 -2.97 5.61
CA GLU A 183 18.95 -3.32 7.00
C GLU A 183 19.99 -2.84 8.00
N GLU A 184 21.25 -2.82 7.61
CA GLU A 184 22.33 -2.38 8.48
C GLU A 184 22.21 -0.90 8.77
N TRP A 185 21.90 -0.10 7.76
CA TRP A 185 21.62 1.33 7.93
C TRP A 185 20.41 1.55 8.82
N ILE A 186 19.29 0.84 8.57
CA ILE A 186 18.07 0.96 9.39
C ILE A 186 18.37 0.58 10.84
N ARG A 187 19.05 -0.53 11.07
CA ARG A 187 19.41 -1.00 12.42
C ARG A 187 20.30 0.00 13.15
N SER A 188 21.34 0.50 12.48
CA SER A 188 22.28 1.46 13.07
C SER A 188 21.67 2.82 13.37
N ASN A 189 20.52 3.14 12.75
CA ASN A 189 19.81 4.40 12.93
C ASN A 189 18.46 4.25 13.64
N SER A 190 18.10 3.05 14.09
CA SER A 190 16.76 2.74 14.63
C SER A 190 16.33 3.66 15.78
N LEU A 191 17.26 4.08 16.63
CA LEU A 191 16.96 5.01 17.74
C LEU A 191 16.58 6.41 17.25
N LEU A 192 17.03 6.84 16.06
CA LEU A 192 16.72 8.15 15.50
C LEU A 192 15.30 8.20 14.92
N PHE A 193 14.65 7.05 14.70
CA PHE A 193 13.28 7.00 14.19
C PHE A 193 12.23 7.41 15.22
N SER A 194 12.62 7.59 16.48
CA SER A 194 11.73 8.11 17.53
C SER A 194 11.38 9.59 17.37
N ASP A 195 12.22 10.36 16.67
CA ASP A 195 11.99 11.78 16.36
C ASP A 195 12.60 12.14 15.01
N VAL A 196 11.78 12.73 14.14
CA VAL A 196 12.22 13.16 12.80
C VAL A 196 13.35 14.18 12.84
N ASN A 197 13.39 15.04 13.87
CA ASN A 197 14.46 16.03 14.04
C ASN A 197 15.82 15.37 14.24
N CYS A 198 15.90 14.26 14.96
CA CYS A 198 17.14 13.50 15.13
C CYS A 198 17.69 12.97 13.79
N LEU A 199 16.81 12.52 12.90
CA LEU A 199 17.21 12.12 11.54
C LEU A 199 17.65 13.33 10.72
N MET A 200 16.94 14.46 10.81
CA MET A 200 17.28 15.69 10.11
C MET A 200 18.63 16.27 10.56
N GLU A 201 18.91 16.29 11.85
CA GLU A 201 20.20 16.73 12.39
C GLU A 201 21.37 15.91 11.84
N LYS A 202 21.18 14.60 11.74
CA LYS A 202 22.22 13.69 11.26
C LYS A 202 22.39 13.71 9.73
N TYR A 203 21.31 13.80 8.98
CA TYR A 203 21.31 13.60 7.52
C TYR A 203 20.85 14.80 6.71
N GLY A 204 20.26 15.82 7.34
CA GLY A 204 19.65 16.96 6.66
C GLY A 204 20.64 17.86 5.92
N ILE A 205 21.89 17.91 6.33
CA ILE A 205 22.94 18.75 5.71
C ILE A 205 23.50 18.09 4.43
N SER A 206 23.33 16.79 4.30
CA SER A 206 23.91 16.00 3.20
C SER A 206 22.91 15.74 2.05
N LEU A 207 21.69 16.23 2.17
CA LEU A 207 20.59 16.11 1.21
C LEU A 207 20.27 17.47 0.59
#